data_ed94d08d199bcc2bf0763f0dd91e85e2
#
_entry.id   ed94d08d199bcc2bf0763f0dd91e85e2
#
_cell.length_a   1.000
_cell.length_b   1.000
_cell.length_c   1.000
_cell.angle_alpha   90.00
_cell.angle_beta   90.00
_cell.angle_gamma   90.00
#
_symmetry.space_group_name_H-M   'P 1'
#
loop_
_entity.id
_entity.type
_entity.pdbx_description
1 polymer ?
#
loop_
_entity_poly.entity_id
_entity_poly.type
_entity_poly.pdbx_seq_one_letter_code
_entity_poly.pdbx_strand_id
1 'polypeptide(L)'
;LNNEMTMKKLLFLLFCTGLGLPVAGQRWQIDPDGGIVWRPGNDTPHRDHLEMTGEQISTVLRWVVDDRGAFRVERSLIFPLLRVRPNDTHASLMCRVATDIPSLLAVNTSASGFNASALQFERVEKIVIDGTVRVFSQWSFNAVGAGYEEVEHPAPVLAMERTIFPSPTQPALCERYLIRNIGSQTLEISIPEFSQIVTTPSERGITGGYVIRAELLDAGIRILQPGDSTVVDALFRACRVGETLPPADVGAELRSRREFVSAISDKLVLETPDPVVDTEFRFAKIRAAESIIKTRGGYMHAPGGECYYAAIWANDQAEYVNPFFPMLGYDIGNRSALNAFRHFARFMNAEYRPIPSSIIAEGDDIWNGAGDRGDAAMIAYGAARYALARGERNEAEELWPLVEWCLEYCRRKLTPEGVVASDTDELEGRFPAGKANLCTSTLYYDALRSAVYLGQELGCPRETLRVYKR
;
A
#
# COMPACT_ATOMS: atom_id res chain seq x y z
N LEU A 1 50.15 29.03 -9.71
CA LEU A 1 48.69 29.25 -9.92
C LEU A 1 48.08 28.30 -10.97
N ASN A 2 48.85 27.84 -11.99
CA ASN A 2 48.29 26.94 -13.03
C ASN A 2 48.16 25.45 -12.60
N ASN A 3 48.95 24.99 -11.65
CA ASN A 3 48.90 23.58 -11.20
C ASN A 3 47.73 23.28 -10.26
N GLU A 4 47.27 24.20 -9.44
CA GLU A 4 46.13 23.99 -8.53
C GLU A 4 44.80 23.96 -9.29
N MET A 5 44.68 24.73 -10.38
CA MET A 5 43.49 24.77 -11.20
C MET A 5 43.32 23.49 -12.03
N THR A 6 44.42 22.86 -12.44
CA THR A 6 44.44 21.60 -13.19
C THR A 6 44.08 20.43 -12.27
N MET A 7 44.57 20.42 -11.01
CA MET A 7 44.27 19.39 -10.03
C MET A 7 42.79 19.43 -9.54
N LYS A 8 42.22 20.64 -9.37
CA LYS A 8 40.79 20.80 -9.03
C LYS A 8 39.88 20.38 -10.18
N LYS A 9 40.27 20.65 -11.45
CA LYS A 9 39.52 20.14 -12.61
C LYS A 9 39.63 18.61 -12.77
N LEU A 10 40.77 18.01 -12.45
CA LEU A 10 40.98 16.56 -12.48
C LEU A 10 40.19 15.87 -11.35
N LEU A 11 40.15 16.47 -10.15
CA LEU A 11 39.34 15.99 -9.04
C LEU A 11 37.84 16.08 -9.35
N PHE A 12 37.38 17.15 -10.01
CA PHE A 12 35.98 17.31 -10.42
C PHE A 12 35.62 16.35 -11.57
N LEU A 13 36.53 16.07 -12.52
CA LEU A 13 36.31 15.05 -13.55
C LEU A 13 36.28 13.62 -12.97
N LEU A 14 37.14 13.32 -11.98
CA LEU A 14 37.10 12.03 -11.27
C LEU A 14 35.83 11.85 -10.44
N PHE A 15 35.20 12.91 -9.93
CA PHE A 15 33.92 12.88 -9.26
C PHE A 15 32.73 12.66 -10.22
N CYS A 16 32.87 13.18 -11.48
CA CYS A 16 31.83 13.01 -12.50
C CYS A 16 31.90 11.68 -13.27
N THR A 17 33.04 10.97 -13.25
CA THR A 17 33.20 9.67 -13.92
C THR A 17 33.02 8.49 -12.98
N GLY A 18 32.68 8.72 -11.69
CA GLY A 18 32.32 7.72 -10.70
C GLY A 18 30.87 7.19 -10.84
N LEU A 19 30.16 7.59 -11.88
CA LEU A 19 28.81 7.13 -12.17
C LEU A 19 28.87 5.80 -12.94
N GLY A 20 28.86 4.69 -12.23
CA GLY A 20 28.69 3.38 -12.86
C GLY A 20 29.26 2.18 -12.15
N LEU A 21 29.87 2.34 -10.97
CA LEU A 21 30.14 1.18 -10.14
C LEU A 21 28.86 0.85 -9.35
N PRO A 22 28.35 -0.38 -9.47
CA PRO A 22 27.27 -0.82 -8.58
C PRO A 22 27.80 -0.64 -7.15
N VAL A 23 27.14 0.20 -6.38
CA VAL A 23 27.43 0.33 -4.94
C VAL A 23 27.24 -1.06 -4.35
N ALA A 24 28.36 -1.68 -3.94
CA ALA A 24 28.33 -2.98 -3.28
C ALA A 24 27.50 -2.82 -1.98
N GLY A 25 26.24 -3.28 -2.00
CA GLY A 25 25.28 -3.12 -0.91
C GLY A 25 23.86 -2.79 -1.33
N GLN A 26 23.59 -2.43 -2.59
CA GLN A 26 22.23 -2.17 -3.05
C GLN A 26 21.46 -3.49 -3.22
N ARG A 27 20.47 -3.72 -2.36
CA ARG A 27 19.64 -4.94 -2.35
C ARG A 27 18.71 -5.00 -3.56
N TRP A 28 18.09 -3.87 -3.90
CA TRP A 28 17.14 -3.73 -5.01
C TRP A 28 17.77 -2.90 -6.12
N GLN A 29 17.53 -3.29 -7.35
CA GLN A 29 17.96 -2.58 -8.56
C GLN A 29 16.74 -2.05 -9.29
N ILE A 30 16.87 -0.92 -9.99
CA ILE A 30 15.81 -0.40 -10.86
C ILE A 30 15.76 -1.26 -12.13
N ASP A 31 14.58 -1.77 -12.44
CA ASP A 31 14.32 -2.49 -13.67
C ASP A 31 14.09 -1.48 -14.80
N PRO A 32 14.67 -1.66 -16.00
CA PRO A 32 14.40 -0.79 -17.15
C PRO A 32 12.92 -0.63 -17.50
N ASP A 33 12.10 -1.65 -17.18
CA ASP A 33 10.65 -1.62 -17.38
C ASP A 33 9.90 -0.82 -16.29
N GLY A 34 10.65 -0.16 -15.38
CA GLY A 34 10.12 0.76 -14.38
C GLY A 34 9.69 0.11 -13.07
N GLY A 35 10.05 -1.15 -12.81
CA GLY A 35 9.94 -1.81 -11.51
C GLY A 35 11.23 -1.72 -10.71
N ILE A 36 11.26 -2.41 -9.56
CA ILE A 36 12.48 -2.74 -8.86
C ILE A 36 12.66 -4.27 -8.85
N VAL A 37 13.90 -4.71 -8.94
CA VAL A 37 14.23 -6.14 -9.03
C VAL A 37 15.27 -6.51 -7.99
N TRP A 38 15.02 -7.59 -7.29
CA TRP A 38 16.00 -8.29 -6.47
C TRP A 38 16.45 -9.58 -7.16
N ARG A 39 17.75 -9.91 -7.04
CA ARG A 39 18.33 -11.17 -7.53
C ARG A 39 19.19 -11.81 -6.43
N PRO A 40 19.26 -13.15 -6.36
CA PRO A 40 20.17 -13.83 -5.48
C PRO A 40 21.63 -13.38 -5.64
N GLY A 41 22.33 -13.23 -4.53
CA GLY A 41 23.70 -12.75 -4.48
C GLY A 41 24.18 -12.66 -3.04
N ASN A 42 24.93 -11.60 -2.72
CA ASN A 42 25.46 -11.37 -1.37
C ASN A 42 24.38 -11.11 -0.30
N ASP A 43 23.12 -10.86 -0.72
CA ASP A 43 21.95 -10.67 0.14
C ASP A 43 21.09 -11.95 0.21
N THR A 44 21.68 -13.10 0.20
CA THR A 44 20.98 -14.38 0.43
C THR A 44 21.52 -15.01 1.73
N PRO A 45 20.66 -15.38 2.70
CA PRO A 45 19.20 -15.34 2.67
C PRO A 45 18.61 -13.91 2.67
N HIS A 46 17.53 -13.71 1.93
CA HIS A 46 16.86 -12.42 1.76
C HIS A 46 15.52 -12.41 2.49
N ARG A 47 15.21 -11.29 3.17
CA ARG A 47 13.93 -11.06 3.85
C ARG A 47 13.44 -9.67 3.52
N ASP A 48 12.16 -9.58 3.18
CA ASP A 48 11.52 -8.29 2.94
C ASP A 48 10.00 -8.36 3.13
N HIS A 49 9.34 -7.23 3.00
CA HIS A 49 7.88 -7.14 3.07
C HIS A 49 7.37 -5.99 2.21
N LEU A 50 6.11 -6.09 1.81
CA LEU A 50 5.41 -5.06 1.03
C LEU A 50 3.94 -5.04 1.41
N GLU A 51 3.39 -3.85 1.58
CA GLU A 51 1.94 -3.63 1.65
C GLU A 51 1.40 -3.20 0.30
N MET A 52 0.28 -3.80 -0.11
CA MET A 52 -0.50 -3.41 -1.28
C MET A 52 -1.99 -3.38 -0.91
N THR A 53 -2.74 -2.46 -1.51
CA THR A 53 -4.14 -2.24 -1.14
C THR A 53 -5.03 -2.12 -2.39
N GLY A 54 -6.29 -2.51 -2.23
CA GLY A 54 -7.40 -2.21 -3.13
C GLY A 54 -8.56 -1.62 -2.34
N GLU A 55 -9.68 -1.31 -2.98
CA GLU A 55 -10.81 -0.62 -2.34
C GLU A 55 -11.41 -1.37 -1.13
N GLN A 56 -11.24 -2.70 -1.05
CA GLN A 56 -11.89 -3.55 -0.05
C GLN A 56 -10.96 -4.50 0.69
N ILE A 57 -9.67 -4.53 0.32
CA ILE A 57 -8.66 -5.38 0.96
C ILE A 57 -7.34 -4.64 1.03
N SER A 58 -6.61 -4.85 2.12
CA SER A 58 -5.17 -4.59 2.18
C SER A 58 -4.44 -5.90 2.45
N THR A 59 -3.22 -6.02 1.94
CA THR A 59 -2.38 -7.17 2.20
C THR A 59 -0.96 -6.74 2.52
N VAL A 60 -0.40 -7.33 3.56
CA VAL A 60 1.04 -7.24 3.84
C VAL A 60 1.65 -8.60 3.56
N LEU A 61 2.48 -8.65 2.55
CA LEU A 61 3.27 -9.82 2.19
C LEU A 61 4.61 -9.75 2.92
N ARG A 62 4.96 -10.81 3.64
CA ARG A 62 6.31 -10.99 4.23
C ARG A 62 6.92 -12.21 3.60
N TRP A 63 8.10 -12.08 3.02
CA TRP A 63 8.77 -13.21 2.39
C TRP A 63 10.20 -13.42 2.87
N VAL A 64 10.64 -14.64 2.66
CA VAL A 64 12.00 -15.07 2.86
C VAL A 64 12.43 -15.86 1.63
N VAL A 65 13.59 -15.57 1.08
CA VAL A 65 14.35 -16.49 0.23
C VAL A 65 15.44 -17.07 1.10
N ASP A 66 15.38 -18.37 1.36
CA ASP A 66 16.33 -19.03 2.25
C ASP A 66 17.71 -19.24 1.59
N ASP A 67 18.66 -19.83 2.30
CA ASP A 67 20.00 -20.12 1.85
C ASP A 67 20.08 -21.15 0.70
N ARG A 68 19.01 -21.92 0.51
CA ARG A 68 18.85 -22.86 -0.61
C ARG A 68 18.15 -22.23 -1.82
N GLY A 69 17.65 -21.00 -1.68
CA GLY A 69 16.94 -20.26 -2.72
C GLY A 69 15.44 -20.50 -2.75
N ALA A 70 14.86 -21.17 -1.76
CA ALA A 70 13.41 -21.39 -1.70
C ALA A 70 12.67 -20.14 -1.20
N PHE A 71 11.55 -19.82 -1.84
CA PHE A 71 10.70 -18.69 -1.49
C PHE A 71 9.56 -19.13 -0.57
N ARG A 72 9.41 -18.42 0.53
CA ARG A 72 8.28 -18.57 1.43
C ARG A 72 7.62 -17.23 1.68
N VAL A 73 6.29 -17.21 1.69
CA VAL A 73 5.50 -15.99 1.89
C VAL A 73 4.42 -16.21 2.94
N GLU A 74 4.36 -15.30 3.91
CA GLU A 74 3.23 -15.10 4.81
C GLU A 74 2.41 -13.91 4.30
N ARG A 75 1.09 -14.07 4.30
CA ARG A 75 0.13 -13.05 3.88
C ARG A 75 -0.67 -12.59 5.09
N SER A 76 -0.58 -11.33 5.44
CA SER A 76 -1.57 -10.70 6.31
C SER A 76 -2.65 -10.11 5.42
N LEU A 77 -3.87 -10.61 5.54
CA LEU A 77 -5.04 -10.15 4.81
C LEU A 77 -5.89 -9.31 5.74
N ILE A 78 -6.13 -8.08 5.37
CA ILE A 78 -6.92 -7.14 6.14
C ILE A 78 -8.15 -6.74 5.32
N PHE A 79 -9.33 -6.88 5.92
CA PHE A 79 -10.60 -6.54 5.31
C PHE A 79 -11.22 -5.35 6.06
N PRO A 80 -10.97 -4.11 5.61
CA PRO A 80 -11.31 -2.89 6.34
C PRO A 80 -12.79 -2.75 6.66
N LEU A 81 -13.67 -3.27 5.80
CA LEU A 81 -15.13 -3.17 5.94
C LEU A 81 -15.74 -4.27 6.80
N LEU A 82 -14.97 -5.31 7.11
CA LEU A 82 -15.39 -6.39 8.01
C LEU A 82 -14.90 -6.04 9.43
N ARG A 83 -15.71 -5.27 10.16
CA ARG A 83 -15.33 -4.69 11.45
C ARG A 83 -15.47 -5.69 12.57
N VAL A 84 -14.48 -5.75 13.46
CA VAL A 84 -14.47 -6.60 14.66
C VAL A 84 -14.68 -5.78 15.93
N ARG A 85 -14.98 -6.43 17.04
CA ARG A 85 -15.18 -5.78 18.35
C ARG A 85 -13.86 -5.70 19.14
N PRO A 86 -13.62 -4.61 19.88
CA PRO A 86 -14.38 -3.34 19.89
C PRO A 86 -14.27 -2.64 18.52
N ASN A 87 -15.29 -1.86 18.13
CA ASN A 87 -15.27 -1.11 16.85
C ASN A 87 -14.47 0.19 17.01
N ASP A 88 -13.19 0.08 17.16
CA ASP A 88 -12.25 1.20 17.29
C ASP A 88 -11.46 1.44 16.00
N THR A 89 -10.45 2.31 16.06
CA THR A 89 -9.61 2.67 14.91
C THR A 89 -8.79 1.50 14.33
N HIS A 90 -8.64 0.40 15.09
CA HIS A 90 -7.87 -0.79 14.70
C HIS A 90 -8.76 -2.00 14.36
N ALA A 91 -10.07 -1.84 14.34
CA ALA A 91 -11.03 -2.94 14.37
C ALA A 91 -11.34 -3.58 13.00
N SER A 92 -10.39 -3.69 12.08
CA SER A 92 -10.58 -4.44 10.83
C SER A 92 -10.34 -5.93 11.03
N LEU A 93 -11.13 -6.78 10.33
CA LEU A 93 -10.83 -8.21 10.30
C LEU A 93 -9.47 -8.44 9.67
N MET A 94 -8.58 -9.07 10.41
CA MET A 94 -7.27 -9.49 9.93
C MET A 94 -7.10 -10.99 10.10
N CYS A 95 -6.51 -11.65 9.11
CA CYS A 95 -6.06 -13.03 9.20
C CYS A 95 -4.69 -13.21 8.54
N ARG A 96 -3.92 -14.17 9.04
CA ARG A 96 -2.63 -14.56 8.47
C ARG A 96 -2.75 -15.90 7.77
N VAL A 97 -2.19 -16.00 6.57
CA VAL A 97 -2.23 -17.20 5.74
C VAL A 97 -0.82 -17.49 5.24
N ALA A 98 -0.31 -18.65 5.64
CA ALA A 98 1.01 -19.14 5.25
C ALA A 98 0.96 -20.35 4.31
N THR A 99 -0.23 -20.68 3.76
CA THR A 99 -0.40 -21.82 2.84
C THR A 99 0.54 -21.68 1.65
N ASP A 100 1.39 -22.67 1.47
CA ASP A 100 2.31 -22.74 0.30
C ASP A 100 1.58 -23.42 -0.86
N ILE A 101 1.06 -22.61 -1.77
CA ILE A 101 0.28 -23.09 -2.93
C ILE A 101 1.09 -24.05 -3.82
N PRO A 102 2.36 -23.77 -4.17
CA PRO A 102 3.15 -24.72 -4.96
C PRO A 102 3.28 -26.10 -4.33
N SER A 103 3.32 -26.21 -3.00
CA SER A 103 3.39 -27.50 -2.33
C SER A 103 2.13 -28.36 -2.46
N LEU A 104 1.02 -27.78 -2.87
CA LEU A 104 -0.23 -28.52 -3.14
C LEU A 104 -0.22 -29.19 -4.53
N LEU A 105 0.67 -28.75 -5.42
CA LEU A 105 0.75 -29.27 -6.78
C LEU A 105 1.58 -30.57 -6.79
N ALA A 106 1.11 -31.55 -7.54
CA ALA A 106 1.85 -32.76 -7.79
C ALA A 106 2.29 -32.85 -9.24
N VAL A 107 3.52 -33.33 -9.47
CA VAL A 107 4.12 -33.45 -10.81
C VAL A 107 4.54 -34.88 -11.06
N ASN A 108 4.19 -35.41 -12.26
CA ASN A 108 4.59 -36.69 -12.76
C ASN A 108 5.37 -36.56 -14.07
N THR A 109 6.30 -37.48 -14.31
CA THR A 109 6.89 -37.69 -15.63
C THR A 109 6.28 -38.92 -16.29
N SER A 110 5.94 -38.85 -17.56
CA SER A 110 5.39 -40.00 -18.32
C SER A 110 6.32 -41.22 -18.39
N ALA A 111 7.62 -41.05 -18.11
CA ALA A 111 8.61 -42.10 -18.15
C ALA A 111 8.62 -42.97 -16.87
N SER A 112 8.05 -42.53 -15.76
CA SER A 112 8.25 -43.22 -14.48
C SER A 112 7.18 -44.22 -14.10
N GLY A 113 5.99 -44.21 -14.69
CA GLY A 113 4.87 -45.10 -14.32
C GLY A 113 4.53 -45.12 -12.81
N PHE A 114 5.11 -44.21 -12.04
CA PHE A 114 5.08 -44.16 -10.58
C PHE A 114 4.69 -42.76 -10.06
N ASN A 115 4.17 -42.75 -8.87
CA ASN A 115 3.51 -41.72 -8.09
C ASN A 115 3.96 -40.29 -8.31
N ALA A 116 2.97 -39.40 -8.39
CA ALA A 116 3.12 -37.96 -8.38
C ALA A 116 4.04 -37.49 -7.26
N SER A 117 5.08 -36.76 -7.58
CA SER A 117 5.99 -36.15 -6.63
C SER A 117 5.58 -34.70 -6.38
N ALA A 118 5.59 -34.29 -5.10
CA ALA A 118 5.48 -32.89 -4.78
C ALA A 118 6.68 -32.09 -5.34
N LEU A 119 6.47 -30.85 -5.71
CA LEU A 119 7.56 -29.91 -6.01
C LEU A 119 8.43 -29.72 -4.77
N GLN A 120 9.72 -30.07 -4.84
CA GLN A 120 10.57 -30.17 -3.65
C GLN A 120 11.64 -29.09 -3.56
N PHE A 121 12.25 -28.75 -4.69
CA PHE A 121 13.41 -27.85 -4.70
C PHE A 121 13.07 -26.62 -5.55
N GLU A 122 12.86 -25.49 -4.87
CA GLU A 122 12.71 -24.19 -5.49
C GLU A 122 14.02 -23.44 -5.49
N ARG A 123 14.31 -22.75 -6.60
CA ARG A 123 15.40 -21.80 -6.70
C ARG A 123 14.90 -20.52 -7.34
N VAL A 124 14.81 -19.47 -6.53
CA VAL A 124 14.44 -18.13 -7.00
C VAL A 124 15.53 -17.56 -7.90
N GLU A 125 15.13 -17.02 -9.03
CA GLU A 125 16.01 -16.30 -9.97
C GLU A 125 15.93 -14.79 -9.78
N LYS A 126 14.73 -14.27 -9.52
CA LYS A 126 14.48 -12.86 -9.24
C LYS A 126 13.11 -12.63 -8.60
N ILE A 127 13.01 -11.51 -7.89
CA ILE A 127 11.74 -10.92 -7.44
C ILE A 127 11.63 -9.55 -8.09
N VAL A 128 10.46 -9.25 -8.69
CA VAL A 128 10.16 -7.95 -9.30
C VAL A 128 8.96 -7.33 -8.60
N ILE A 129 9.07 -6.05 -8.26
CA ILE A 129 7.97 -5.23 -7.75
C ILE A 129 7.69 -4.15 -8.78
N ASP A 130 6.50 -4.18 -9.37
CA ASP A 130 6.04 -3.28 -10.42
C ASP A 130 4.60 -2.77 -10.18
N GLY A 131 4.16 -2.78 -8.92
CA GLY A 131 2.77 -2.62 -8.49
C GLY A 131 2.08 -3.96 -8.21
N THR A 132 2.76 -5.06 -8.55
CA THR A 132 2.51 -6.43 -8.11
C THR A 132 3.80 -7.00 -7.52
N VAL A 133 3.74 -8.14 -6.82
CA VAL A 133 4.94 -8.91 -6.46
C VAL A 133 5.04 -10.10 -7.40
N ARG A 134 6.10 -10.15 -8.21
CA ARG A 134 6.36 -11.24 -9.14
C ARG A 134 7.62 -11.99 -8.74
N VAL A 135 7.49 -13.30 -8.54
CA VAL A 135 8.60 -14.18 -8.17
C VAL A 135 8.85 -15.15 -9.30
N PHE A 136 10.07 -15.15 -9.82
CA PHE A 136 10.51 -16.05 -10.87
C PHE A 136 11.41 -17.10 -10.25
N SER A 137 11.07 -18.37 -10.42
CA SER A 137 11.80 -19.49 -9.85
C SER A 137 11.85 -20.69 -10.79
N GLN A 138 12.87 -21.52 -10.58
CA GLN A 138 12.96 -22.83 -11.19
C GLN A 138 12.71 -23.90 -10.13
N TRP A 139 12.09 -24.99 -10.57
CA TRP A 139 11.72 -26.09 -9.69
C TRP A 139 12.24 -27.42 -10.22
N SER A 140 12.69 -28.22 -9.29
CA SER A 140 13.10 -29.61 -9.53
C SER A 140 12.47 -30.53 -8.50
N PHE A 141 12.47 -31.81 -8.80
CA PHE A 141 12.02 -32.86 -7.90
C PHE A 141 12.86 -34.12 -8.11
N ASN A 142 12.99 -34.94 -7.08
CA ASN A 142 13.57 -36.28 -7.19
C ASN A 142 12.48 -37.25 -7.62
N ALA A 143 12.77 -38.06 -8.63
CA ALA A 143 11.89 -39.16 -9.00
C ALA A 143 11.84 -40.18 -7.85
N VAL A 144 10.65 -40.44 -7.32
CA VAL A 144 10.44 -41.45 -6.27
C VAL A 144 10.17 -42.80 -6.92
N GLY A 145 11.03 -43.79 -6.73
CA GLY A 145 10.81 -45.14 -7.21
C GLY A 145 11.96 -46.09 -6.83
N ALA A 146 11.69 -47.40 -6.79
CA ALA A 146 12.71 -48.38 -6.48
C ALA A 146 13.81 -48.35 -7.56
N GLY A 147 15.03 -48.00 -7.18
CA GLY A 147 16.21 -47.97 -8.04
C GLY A 147 16.70 -46.60 -8.49
N TYR A 148 16.06 -45.49 -8.03
CA TYR A 148 16.60 -44.15 -8.24
C TYR A 148 17.48 -43.73 -7.07
N GLU A 149 18.67 -43.27 -7.37
CA GLU A 149 19.55 -42.62 -6.37
C GLU A 149 19.01 -41.20 -6.13
N GLU A 150 18.97 -40.79 -4.86
CA GLU A 150 18.62 -39.42 -4.51
C GLU A 150 19.69 -38.45 -5.01
N VAL A 151 19.36 -37.54 -5.89
CA VAL A 151 20.27 -36.54 -6.42
C VAL A 151 20.17 -35.31 -5.54
N GLU A 152 21.28 -34.88 -4.94
CA GLU A 152 21.32 -33.73 -4.03
C GLU A 152 20.82 -32.43 -4.71
N HIS A 153 21.09 -32.27 -6.01
CA HIS A 153 20.66 -31.13 -6.82
C HIS A 153 20.11 -31.59 -8.19
N PRO A 154 18.85 -32.04 -8.26
CA PRO A 154 18.29 -32.47 -9.54
C PRO A 154 18.13 -31.28 -10.50
N ALA A 155 18.30 -31.55 -11.80
CA ALA A 155 18.13 -30.53 -12.84
C ALA A 155 16.70 -29.93 -12.79
N PRO A 156 16.53 -28.61 -12.98
CA PRO A 156 15.23 -28.00 -12.99
C PRO A 156 14.41 -28.46 -14.21
N VAL A 157 13.12 -28.70 -13.99
CA VAL A 157 12.19 -29.17 -15.00
C VAL A 157 11.02 -28.24 -15.22
N LEU A 158 10.72 -27.36 -14.24
CA LEU A 158 9.69 -26.34 -14.35
C LEU A 158 10.28 -24.96 -14.08
N ALA A 159 9.83 -23.98 -14.85
CA ALA A 159 9.90 -22.56 -14.51
C ALA A 159 8.55 -22.10 -14.02
N MET A 160 8.53 -21.29 -12.97
CA MET A 160 7.31 -20.74 -12.39
C MET A 160 7.44 -19.22 -12.22
N GLU A 161 6.46 -18.49 -12.73
CA GLU A 161 6.23 -17.09 -12.41
C GLU A 161 5.02 -17.01 -11.48
N ARG A 162 5.24 -16.57 -10.25
CA ARG A 162 4.20 -16.29 -9.26
C ARG A 162 3.91 -14.80 -9.26
N THR A 163 2.67 -14.38 -9.50
CA THR A 163 2.22 -12.98 -9.45
C THR A 163 1.21 -12.84 -8.32
N ILE A 164 1.51 -11.98 -7.32
CA ILE A 164 0.68 -11.73 -6.13
C ILE A 164 0.24 -10.27 -6.14
N PHE A 165 -1.07 -10.03 -5.98
CA PHE A 165 -1.64 -8.69 -5.99
C PHE A 165 -3.03 -8.65 -5.35
N PRO A 166 -3.43 -7.54 -4.67
CA PRO A 166 -4.81 -7.34 -4.25
C PRO A 166 -5.68 -7.00 -5.45
N SER A 167 -6.91 -7.51 -5.48
CA SER A 167 -7.92 -7.02 -6.42
C SER A 167 -8.15 -5.53 -6.20
N PRO A 168 -8.23 -4.71 -7.26
CA PRO A 168 -8.54 -3.29 -7.12
C PRO A 168 -9.91 -3.03 -6.49
N THR A 169 -10.91 -3.88 -6.72
CA THR A 169 -12.31 -3.61 -6.36
C THR A 169 -12.98 -4.69 -5.51
N GLN A 170 -12.42 -5.91 -5.47
CA GLN A 170 -13.00 -7.04 -4.73
C GLN A 170 -12.29 -7.23 -3.38
N PRO A 171 -12.94 -7.82 -2.36
CA PRO A 171 -12.29 -8.20 -1.12
C PRO A 171 -11.47 -9.49 -1.30
N ALA A 172 -10.47 -9.45 -2.20
CA ALA A 172 -9.69 -10.61 -2.62
C ALA A 172 -8.20 -10.29 -2.79
N LEU A 173 -7.33 -11.13 -2.22
CA LEU A 173 -5.96 -11.27 -2.68
C LEU A 173 -5.94 -12.33 -3.78
N CYS A 174 -5.31 -12.02 -4.89
CA CYS A 174 -5.16 -12.86 -6.07
C CYS A 174 -3.72 -13.34 -6.21
N GLU A 175 -3.55 -14.61 -6.52
CA GLU A 175 -2.26 -15.17 -6.90
C GLU A 175 -2.41 -15.96 -8.19
N ARG A 176 -1.50 -15.71 -9.13
CA ARG A 176 -1.42 -16.41 -10.42
C ARG A 176 -0.07 -17.06 -10.57
N TYR A 177 -0.08 -18.32 -10.92
CA TYR A 177 1.11 -19.14 -11.14
C TYR A 177 1.15 -19.55 -12.62
N LEU A 178 2.05 -18.96 -13.39
CA LEU A 178 2.37 -19.42 -14.74
C LEU A 178 3.47 -20.46 -14.63
N ILE A 179 3.14 -21.70 -14.96
CA ILE A 179 4.03 -22.86 -14.86
C ILE A 179 4.40 -23.31 -16.26
N ARG A 180 5.69 -23.39 -16.56
CA ARG A 180 6.22 -23.81 -17.84
C ARG A 180 7.10 -25.04 -17.70
N ASN A 181 6.89 -26.04 -18.55
CA ASN A 181 7.79 -27.17 -18.69
C ASN A 181 9.07 -26.73 -19.43
N ILE A 182 10.21 -26.69 -18.71
CA ILE A 182 11.53 -26.38 -19.27
C ILE A 182 12.42 -27.62 -19.43
N GLY A 183 11.89 -28.80 -19.05
CA GLY A 183 12.55 -30.07 -19.21
C GLY A 183 12.39 -30.63 -20.64
N SER A 184 12.94 -31.81 -20.86
CA SER A 184 12.88 -32.54 -22.12
C SER A 184 11.79 -33.60 -22.19
N GLN A 185 11.07 -33.84 -21.08
CA GLN A 185 10.03 -34.85 -20.97
C GLN A 185 8.66 -34.20 -20.82
N THR A 186 7.60 -34.93 -21.23
CA THR A 186 6.24 -34.56 -20.93
C THR A 186 5.98 -34.64 -19.43
N LEU A 187 5.39 -33.59 -18.86
CA LEU A 187 5.01 -33.52 -17.46
C LEU A 187 3.49 -33.56 -17.33
N GLU A 188 3.03 -34.26 -16.32
CA GLU A 188 1.66 -34.22 -15.85
C GLU A 188 1.63 -33.42 -14.52
N ILE A 189 0.86 -32.32 -14.50
CA ILE A 189 0.67 -31.50 -13.32
C ILE A 189 -0.75 -31.74 -12.79
N SER A 190 -0.85 -32.22 -11.59
CA SER A 190 -2.11 -32.40 -10.87
C SER A 190 -2.37 -31.21 -9.94
N ILE A 191 -3.48 -30.53 -10.20
CA ILE A 191 -3.99 -29.42 -9.40
C ILE A 191 -5.12 -29.97 -8.55
N PRO A 192 -4.97 -30.08 -7.20
CA PRO A 192 -6.01 -30.66 -6.35
C PRO A 192 -7.21 -29.71 -6.21
N GLU A 193 -8.37 -30.27 -5.90
CA GLU A 193 -9.42 -29.47 -5.29
C GLU A 193 -8.95 -28.98 -3.91
N PHE A 194 -8.88 -27.68 -3.73
CA PHE A 194 -8.46 -27.06 -2.48
C PHE A 194 -9.38 -25.90 -2.13
N SER A 195 -10.01 -26.00 -0.96
CA SER A 195 -10.78 -24.91 -0.38
C SER A 195 -10.67 -25.00 1.15
N GLN A 196 -10.00 -24.04 1.75
CA GLN A 196 -9.95 -23.88 3.19
C GLN A 196 -10.89 -22.77 3.60
N ILE A 197 -11.81 -23.07 4.51
CA ILE A 197 -12.83 -22.13 4.99
C ILE A 197 -12.70 -22.02 6.51
N VAL A 198 -12.63 -20.77 6.99
CA VAL A 198 -12.65 -20.44 8.43
C VAL A 198 -13.79 -19.48 8.68
N THR A 199 -14.64 -19.80 9.65
CA THR A 199 -15.72 -18.89 10.08
C THR A 199 -15.40 -18.34 11.46
N THR A 200 -15.45 -17.00 11.59
CA THR A 200 -15.25 -16.36 12.89
C THR A 200 -16.52 -16.47 13.76
N PRO A 201 -16.38 -16.50 15.09
CA PRO A 201 -17.53 -16.41 15.99
C PRO A 201 -18.34 -15.13 15.74
N SER A 202 -19.66 -15.22 15.81
CA SER A 202 -20.57 -14.11 15.50
C SER A 202 -20.40 -12.92 16.44
N GLU A 203 -20.04 -13.17 17.69
CA GLU A 203 -19.82 -12.16 18.72
C GLU A 203 -18.55 -11.31 18.46
N ARG A 204 -17.59 -11.79 17.67
CA ARG A 204 -16.41 -11.02 17.30
C ARG A 204 -16.69 -9.92 16.29
N GLY A 205 -17.61 -10.14 15.39
CA GLY A 205 -17.92 -9.17 14.34
C GLY A 205 -18.96 -8.14 14.77
N ILE A 206 -18.87 -6.94 14.24
CA ILE A 206 -19.88 -5.88 14.45
C ILE A 206 -21.20 -6.28 13.77
N THR A 207 -21.13 -6.92 12.61
CA THR A 207 -22.30 -7.34 11.82
C THR A 207 -22.52 -8.87 11.85
N GLY A 208 -22.01 -9.57 12.86
CA GLY A 208 -22.04 -11.03 12.95
C GLY A 208 -20.72 -11.68 12.51
N GLY A 209 -20.75 -12.99 12.25
CA GLY A 209 -19.56 -13.74 11.85
C GLY A 209 -19.12 -13.44 10.43
N TYR A 210 -17.85 -13.74 10.16
CA TYR A 210 -17.21 -13.61 8.85
C TYR A 210 -16.69 -14.95 8.36
N VAL A 211 -16.74 -15.15 7.05
CA VAL A 211 -16.17 -16.31 6.35
C VAL A 211 -14.91 -15.89 5.65
N ILE A 212 -13.79 -16.53 5.96
CA ILE A 212 -12.51 -16.38 5.29
C ILE A 212 -12.28 -17.64 4.47
N ARG A 213 -11.94 -17.48 3.19
CA ARG A 213 -11.75 -18.59 2.25
C ARG A 213 -10.43 -18.44 1.51
N ALA A 214 -9.65 -19.54 1.47
CA ALA A 214 -8.52 -19.73 0.57
C ALA A 214 -8.87 -20.89 -0.38
N GLU A 215 -8.74 -20.69 -1.69
CA GLU A 215 -9.14 -21.69 -2.69
C GLU A 215 -8.21 -21.67 -3.90
N LEU A 216 -7.98 -22.87 -4.48
CA LEU A 216 -7.43 -23.03 -5.82
C LEU A 216 -8.57 -23.06 -6.83
N LEU A 217 -8.33 -22.44 -7.98
CA LEU A 217 -9.26 -22.49 -9.11
C LEU A 217 -8.82 -23.54 -10.13
N ASP A 218 -9.77 -24.04 -10.88
CA ASP A 218 -9.54 -24.92 -12.05
C ASP A 218 -8.77 -26.21 -11.71
N ALA A 219 -9.18 -26.92 -10.66
CA ALA A 219 -8.64 -28.22 -10.29
C ALA A 219 -8.67 -29.21 -11.48
N GLY A 220 -7.74 -30.15 -11.52
CA GLY A 220 -7.63 -31.17 -12.53
C GLY A 220 -6.20 -31.43 -13.01
N ILE A 221 -6.06 -32.26 -14.03
CA ILE A 221 -4.77 -32.66 -14.57
C ILE A 221 -4.44 -31.81 -15.81
N ARG A 222 -3.17 -31.38 -15.91
CA ARG A 222 -2.61 -30.67 -17.07
C ARG A 222 -1.42 -31.46 -17.60
N ILE A 223 -1.41 -31.74 -18.89
CA ILE A 223 -0.30 -32.41 -19.59
C ILE A 223 0.48 -31.34 -20.34
N LEU A 224 1.76 -31.17 -20.00
CA LEU A 224 2.65 -30.19 -20.59
C LEU A 224 3.76 -30.89 -21.38
N GLN A 225 3.76 -30.70 -22.68
CA GLN A 225 4.90 -31.04 -23.53
C GLN A 225 6.10 -30.14 -23.22
N PRO A 226 7.34 -30.51 -23.57
CA PRO A 226 8.48 -29.59 -23.46
C PRO A 226 8.18 -28.22 -24.12
N GLY A 227 8.30 -27.15 -23.33
CA GLY A 227 8.00 -25.77 -23.73
C GLY A 227 6.58 -25.30 -23.49
N ASP A 228 5.62 -26.19 -23.21
CA ASP A 228 4.23 -25.83 -22.88
C ASP A 228 4.12 -25.16 -21.51
N SER A 229 3.03 -24.42 -21.34
CA SER A 229 2.72 -23.72 -20.09
C SER A 229 1.26 -23.92 -19.67
N THR A 230 1.01 -23.83 -18.38
CA THR A 230 -0.32 -23.77 -17.79
C THR A 230 -0.39 -22.67 -16.73
N VAL A 231 -1.62 -22.26 -16.40
CA VAL A 231 -1.89 -21.29 -15.33
C VAL A 231 -2.66 -21.97 -14.21
N VAL A 232 -2.28 -21.67 -12.98
CA VAL A 232 -3.00 -22.03 -11.76
C VAL A 232 -3.28 -20.75 -11.00
N ASP A 233 -4.53 -20.54 -10.61
CA ASP A 233 -4.96 -19.35 -9.89
C ASP A 233 -5.41 -19.72 -8.48
N ALA A 234 -5.08 -18.85 -7.51
CA ALA A 234 -5.53 -18.94 -6.12
C ALA A 234 -6.17 -17.64 -5.67
N LEU A 235 -7.20 -17.76 -4.83
CA LEU A 235 -7.93 -16.65 -4.25
C LEU A 235 -7.99 -16.76 -2.73
N PHE A 236 -7.80 -15.61 -2.07
CA PHE A 236 -7.98 -15.46 -0.62
C PHE A 236 -8.99 -14.34 -0.39
N ARG A 237 -10.17 -14.68 0.14
CA ARG A 237 -11.32 -13.77 0.21
C ARG A 237 -11.97 -13.81 1.59
N ALA A 238 -12.71 -12.74 1.94
CA ALA A 238 -13.61 -12.79 3.09
C ALA A 238 -14.92 -12.04 2.81
N CYS A 239 -16.00 -12.50 3.49
CA CYS A 239 -17.31 -11.88 3.43
C CYS A 239 -18.07 -12.11 4.76
N ARG A 240 -19.22 -11.49 4.92
CA ARG A 240 -20.13 -11.81 6.05
C ARG A 240 -20.74 -13.18 5.88
N VAL A 241 -21.04 -13.82 6.99
CA VAL A 241 -21.81 -15.09 6.96
C VAL A 241 -23.14 -14.86 6.25
N GLY A 242 -23.45 -15.70 5.28
CA GLY A 242 -24.65 -15.59 4.45
C GLY A 242 -24.52 -14.73 3.21
N GLU A 243 -23.41 -14.01 3.03
CA GLU A 243 -23.10 -13.32 1.77
C GLU A 243 -22.44 -14.29 0.76
N THR A 244 -22.74 -14.08 -0.51
CA THR A 244 -22.08 -14.77 -1.61
C THR A 244 -21.19 -13.77 -2.34
N LEU A 245 -19.88 -14.03 -2.38
CA LEU A 245 -18.98 -13.24 -3.21
C LEU A 245 -19.16 -13.59 -4.69
N PRO A 246 -19.09 -12.60 -5.58
CA PRO A 246 -19.16 -12.86 -7.02
C PRO A 246 -17.97 -13.73 -7.45
N PRO A 247 -18.12 -14.50 -8.54
CA PRO A 247 -16.98 -15.16 -9.18
C PRO A 247 -15.88 -14.14 -9.50
N ALA A 248 -14.62 -14.51 -9.29
CA ALA A 248 -13.48 -13.68 -9.63
C ALA A 248 -12.66 -14.37 -10.72
N ASP A 249 -12.38 -13.65 -11.80
CA ASP A 249 -11.41 -14.02 -12.83
C ASP A 249 -10.07 -13.36 -12.48
N VAL A 250 -9.12 -14.14 -11.97
CA VAL A 250 -7.79 -13.64 -11.57
C VAL A 250 -7.06 -12.98 -12.73
N GLY A 251 -7.27 -13.45 -13.97
CA GLY A 251 -6.70 -12.82 -15.16
C GLY A 251 -7.27 -11.42 -15.42
N ALA A 252 -8.58 -11.26 -15.26
CA ALA A 252 -9.23 -9.96 -15.36
C ALA A 252 -8.80 -9.01 -14.24
N GLU A 253 -8.73 -9.50 -13.00
CA GLU A 253 -8.24 -8.73 -11.85
C GLU A 253 -6.79 -8.27 -12.05
N LEU A 254 -5.91 -9.13 -12.61
CA LEU A 254 -4.53 -8.75 -12.93
C LEU A 254 -4.46 -7.64 -13.99
N ARG A 255 -5.29 -7.73 -15.04
CA ARG A 255 -5.36 -6.66 -16.05
C ARG A 255 -5.81 -5.35 -15.41
N SER A 256 -6.87 -5.37 -14.61
CA SER A 256 -7.38 -4.20 -13.90
C SER A 256 -6.33 -3.61 -12.94
N ARG A 257 -5.57 -4.45 -12.22
CA ARG A 257 -4.47 -3.99 -11.35
C ARG A 257 -3.37 -3.30 -12.16
N ARG A 258 -2.97 -3.87 -13.29
CA ARG A 258 -1.95 -3.28 -14.18
C ARG A 258 -2.41 -1.97 -14.79
N GLU A 259 -3.66 -1.89 -15.22
CA GLU A 259 -4.27 -0.66 -15.73
C GLU A 259 -4.29 0.45 -14.66
N PHE A 260 -4.68 0.12 -13.43
CA PHE A 260 -4.61 1.04 -12.31
C PHE A 260 -3.19 1.56 -12.07
N VAL A 261 -2.20 0.65 -11.98
CA VAL A 261 -0.80 1.01 -11.74
C VAL A 261 -0.25 1.89 -12.86
N SER A 262 -0.53 1.56 -14.13
CA SER A 262 -0.13 2.36 -15.29
C SER A 262 -0.78 3.75 -15.25
N ALA A 263 -2.09 3.81 -15.06
CA ALA A 263 -2.84 5.06 -15.02
C ALA A 263 -2.35 6.03 -13.94
N ILE A 264 -1.91 5.52 -12.78
CA ILE A 264 -1.30 6.37 -11.73
C ILE A 264 0.15 6.72 -12.07
N SER A 265 0.92 5.78 -12.60
CA SER A 265 2.33 6.02 -12.97
C SER A 265 2.47 7.11 -14.02
N ASP A 266 1.56 7.16 -14.98
CA ASP A 266 1.56 8.10 -16.11
C ASP A 266 1.12 9.52 -15.71
N LYS A 267 0.58 9.71 -14.49
CA LYS A 267 0.22 11.03 -13.95
C LYS A 267 1.40 11.65 -13.21
N LEU A 268 1.53 12.97 -13.28
CA LEU A 268 2.52 13.76 -12.52
C LEU A 268 3.91 13.11 -12.55
N VAL A 269 4.48 13.00 -13.74
CA VAL A 269 5.79 12.36 -13.96
C VAL A 269 6.90 13.26 -13.42
N LEU A 270 7.82 12.68 -12.65
CA LEU A 270 9.05 13.33 -12.19
C LEU A 270 10.22 12.77 -13.00
N GLU A 271 11.02 13.66 -13.56
CA GLU A 271 12.23 13.33 -14.30
C GLU A 271 13.41 14.11 -13.72
N THR A 272 14.33 13.41 -13.07
CA THR A 272 15.51 13.96 -12.45
C THR A 272 16.78 13.26 -12.98
N PRO A 273 17.98 13.79 -12.70
CA PRO A 273 19.21 13.05 -12.99
C PRO A 273 19.40 11.78 -12.16
N ASP A 274 18.61 11.57 -11.11
CA ASP A 274 18.70 10.40 -10.23
C ASP A 274 17.47 9.48 -10.42
N PRO A 275 17.63 8.32 -11.09
CA PRO A 275 16.54 7.40 -11.34
C PRO A 275 15.96 6.77 -10.05
N VAL A 276 16.68 6.83 -8.92
CA VAL A 276 16.16 6.34 -7.64
C VAL A 276 15.04 7.27 -7.15
N VAL A 277 15.25 8.58 -7.22
CA VAL A 277 14.24 9.59 -6.85
C VAL A 277 13.00 9.48 -7.75
N ASP A 278 13.18 9.29 -9.05
CA ASP A 278 12.08 9.13 -10.01
C ASP A 278 11.25 7.86 -9.69
N THR A 279 11.96 6.77 -9.40
CA THR A 279 11.33 5.49 -9.05
C THR A 279 10.60 5.57 -7.71
N GLU A 280 11.20 6.17 -6.68
CA GLU A 280 10.59 6.39 -5.37
C GLU A 280 9.30 7.22 -5.51
N PHE A 281 9.35 8.33 -6.24
CA PHE A 281 8.18 9.17 -6.49
C PHE A 281 7.06 8.41 -7.21
N ARG A 282 7.40 7.59 -8.20
CA ARG A 282 6.43 6.73 -8.90
C ARG A 282 5.74 5.76 -7.95
N PHE A 283 6.48 5.07 -7.09
CA PHE A 283 5.90 4.15 -6.11
C PHE A 283 5.09 4.88 -5.04
N ALA A 284 5.54 6.05 -4.58
CA ALA A 284 4.79 6.88 -3.63
C ALA A 284 3.41 7.28 -4.16
N LYS A 285 3.31 7.63 -5.46
CA LYS A 285 2.01 7.91 -6.11
C LYS A 285 1.08 6.70 -6.08
N ILE A 286 1.61 5.51 -6.43
CA ILE A 286 0.84 4.26 -6.40
C ILE A 286 0.36 3.97 -4.98
N ARG A 287 1.25 4.08 -3.97
CA ARG A 287 0.90 3.87 -2.56
C ARG A 287 -0.18 4.83 -2.08
N ALA A 288 -0.07 6.12 -2.37
CA ALA A 288 -1.10 7.09 -2.03
C ALA A 288 -2.45 6.77 -2.69
N ALA A 289 -2.44 6.41 -3.97
CA ALA A 289 -3.66 6.15 -4.72
C ALA A 289 -4.37 4.84 -4.32
N GLU A 290 -3.61 3.77 -4.05
CA GLU A 290 -4.19 2.46 -3.70
C GLU A 290 -4.67 2.37 -2.24
N SER A 291 -4.17 3.23 -1.34
CA SER A 291 -4.55 3.23 0.08
C SER A 291 -5.94 3.84 0.35
N ILE A 292 -6.74 4.03 -0.68
CA ILE A 292 -8.09 4.59 -0.57
C ILE A 292 -9.11 3.45 -0.49
N ILE A 293 -9.79 3.37 0.66
CA ILE A 293 -10.82 2.37 0.94
C ILE A 293 -12.20 2.95 0.61
N LYS A 294 -13.04 2.14 -0.03
CA LYS A 294 -14.44 2.47 -0.31
C LYS A 294 -15.31 2.08 0.87
N THR A 295 -15.55 3.03 1.78
CA THR A 295 -16.32 2.83 3.01
C THR A 295 -17.79 3.23 2.85
N ARG A 296 -18.63 2.95 3.87
CA ARG A 296 -20.01 3.49 3.95
C ARG A 296 -20.03 5.01 4.00
N GLY A 297 -19.01 5.63 4.60
CA GLY A 297 -18.85 7.07 4.68
C GLY A 297 -18.22 7.70 3.43
N GLY A 298 -18.03 6.95 2.35
CA GLY A 298 -17.39 7.38 1.11
C GLY A 298 -15.97 6.87 0.96
N TYR A 299 -15.22 7.38 -0.02
CA TYR A 299 -13.81 7.06 -0.17
C TYR A 299 -12.98 7.71 0.93
N MET A 300 -12.09 6.95 1.53
CA MET A 300 -11.21 7.40 2.60
C MET A 300 -9.81 6.81 2.45
N HIS A 301 -8.80 7.65 2.50
CA HIS A 301 -7.42 7.22 2.56
C HIS A 301 -7.09 6.67 3.95
N ALA A 302 -6.53 5.47 4.03
CA ALA A 302 -6.17 4.81 5.27
C ALA A 302 -4.64 4.76 5.44
N PRO A 303 -4.10 5.02 6.66
CA PRO A 303 -2.65 4.94 6.90
C PRO A 303 -2.04 3.57 6.66
N GLY A 304 -2.76 2.48 6.95
CA GLY A 304 -2.29 1.12 6.72
C GLY A 304 -1.48 0.51 7.85
N GLY A 305 -0.41 -0.21 7.53
CA GLY A 305 0.53 -0.79 8.50
C GLY A 305 -0.04 -1.94 9.34
N GLU A 306 -0.95 -2.74 8.82
CA GLU A 306 -1.69 -3.83 9.49
C GLU A 306 -2.68 -3.40 10.58
N CYS A 307 -2.72 -2.10 10.95
CA CYS A 307 -3.53 -1.64 12.08
C CYS A 307 -4.57 -0.58 11.71
N TYR A 308 -4.26 0.33 10.77
CA TYR A 308 -4.97 1.61 10.64
C TYR A 308 -5.78 1.66 9.34
N TYR A 309 -6.88 0.93 9.30
CA TYR A 309 -7.77 0.85 8.13
C TYR A 309 -9.19 1.27 8.46
N ALA A 310 -9.90 1.81 7.46
CA ALA A 310 -11.26 2.33 7.60
C ALA A 310 -11.40 3.39 8.70
N ALA A 311 -10.34 4.14 8.94
CA ALA A 311 -10.27 5.31 9.81
C ALA A 311 -9.34 6.36 9.19
N ILE A 312 -9.56 7.63 9.52
CA ILE A 312 -8.73 8.75 9.07
C ILE A 312 -8.11 9.45 10.26
N TRP A 313 -6.88 9.96 10.08
CA TRP A 313 -6.19 10.82 11.03
C TRP A 313 -5.99 12.21 10.43
N ALA A 314 -6.07 13.24 11.26
CA ALA A 314 -5.99 14.64 10.81
C ALA A 314 -4.66 14.93 10.09
N ASN A 315 -3.53 14.51 10.68
CA ASN A 315 -2.20 14.69 10.09
C ASN A 315 -2.07 13.96 8.75
N ASP A 316 -2.35 12.64 8.70
CA ASP A 316 -2.22 11.84 7.48
C ASP A 316 -3.03 12.41 6.32
N GLN A 317 -4.24 12.89 6.62
CA GLN A 317 -5.12 13.49 5.62
C GLN A 317 -4.66 14.88 5.21
N ALA A 318 -4.52 15.78 6.19
CA ALA A 318 -4.40 17.21 5.93
C ALA A 318 -2.98 17.65 5.56
N GLU A 319 -1.95 17.02 6.12
CA GLU A 319 -0.57 17.42 5.85
C GLU A 319 0.01 16.75 4.61
N TYR A 320 -0.41 15.50 4.31
CA TYR A 320 0.24 14.67 3.29
C TYR A 320 -0.64 14.46 2.06
N VAL A 321 -1.67 13.60 2.16
CA VAL A 321 -2.31 13.07 0.95
C VAL A 321 -3.34 13.99 0.33
N ASN A 322 -4.13 14.74 1.12
CA ASN A 322 -5.21 15.54 0.57
C ASN A 322 -4.72 16.71 -0.28
N PRO A 323 -3.69 17.49 0.11
CA PRO A 323 -3.11 18.52 -0.75
C PRO A 323 -2.38 17.95 -1.98
N PHE A 324 -1.97 16.70 -1.96
CA PHE A 324 -1.27 16.03 -3.05
C PHE A 324 -2.22 15.56 -4.17
N PHE A 325 -3.39 15.03 -3.83
CA PHE A 325 -4.31 14.44 -4.82
C PHE A 325 -4.74 15.38 -5.96
N PRO A 326 -5.00 16.70 -5.75
CA PRO A 326 -5.25 17.61 -6.85
C PRO A 326 -4.09 17.71 -7.84
N MET A 327 -2.85 17.72 -7.34
CA MET A 327 -1.64 17.74 -8.19
C MET A 327 -1.48 16.44 -8.98
N LEU A 328 -1.78 15.31 -8.35
CA LEU A 328 -1.79 14.00 -9.02
C LEU A 328 -2.89 13.91 -10.08
N GLY A 329 -3.98 14.70 -9.98
CA GLY A 329 -5.12 14.63 -10.90
C GLY A 329 -5.85 13.29 -10.84
N TYR A 330 -5.99 12.72 -9.64
CA TYR A 330 -6.68 11.46 -9.40
C TYR A 330 -8.04 11.68 -8.74
N ASP A 331 -9.14 11.45 -9.50
CA ASP A 331 -10.49 11.78 -9.06
C ASP A 331 -10.93 11.09 -7.77
N ILE A 332 -10.60 9.80 -7.60
CA ILE A 332 -10.93 9.08 -6.36
C ILE A 332 -10.14 9.67 -5.19
N GLY A 333 -8.88 10.09 -5.41
CA GLY A 333 -8.09 10.81 -4.42
C GLY A 333 -8.72 12.14 -4.03
N ASN A 334 -9.16 12.94 -4.99
CA ASN A 334 -9.85 14.21 -4.73
C ASN A 334 -11.17 13.98 -3.95
N ARG A 335 -11.95 12.97 -4.32
CA ARG A 335 -13.17 12.59 -3.59
C ARG A 335 -12.88 12.13 -2.18
N SER A 336 -11.80 11.37 -1.98
CA SER A 336 -11.34 10.95 -0.65
C SER A 336 -10.93 12.15 0.21
N ALA A 337 -10.18 13.10 -0.36
CA ALA A 337 -9.74 14.32 0.32
C ALA A 337 -10.91 15.17 0.79
N LEU A 338 -11.82 15.49 -0.13
CA LEU A 338 -13.02 16.29 0.19
C LEU A 338 -13.86 15.59 1.27
N ASN A 339 -14.02 14.26 1.16
CA ASN A 339 -14.79 13.49 2.12
C ASN A 339 -14.15 13.49 3.52
N ALA A 340 -12.82 13.40 3.61
CA ALA A 340 -12.12 13.49 4.89
C ALA A 340 -12.38 14.84 5.57
N PHE A 341 -12.29 15.96 4.85
CA PHE A 341 -12.59 17.28 5.40
C PHE A 341 -14.08 17.42 5.83
N ARG A 342 -15.02 16.83 5.08
CA ARG A 342 -16.43 16.75 5.48
C ARG A 342 -16.63 16.02 6.80
N HIS A 343 -15.89 14.93 7.03
CA HIS A 343 -15.95 14.21 8.28
C HIS A 343 -15.44 15.05 9.45
N PHE A 344 -14.34 15.77 9.31
CA PHE A 344 -13.83 16.67 10.34
C PHE A 344 -14.75 17.86 10.59
N ALA A 345 -15.38 18.42 9.53
CA ALA A 345 -16.32 19.53 9.64
C ALA A 345 -17.55 19.22 10.52
N ARG A 346 -17.94 17.95 10.66
CA ARG A 346 -19.04 17.52 11.55
C ARG A 346 -18.78 17.86 13.02
N PHE A 347 -17.54 18.06 13.41
CA PHE A 347 -17.13 18.34 14.79
C PHE A 347 -16.95 19.84 15.10
N MET A 348 -17.16 20.72 14.12
CA MET A 348 -17.22 22.16 14.40
C MET A 348 -18.33 22.44 15.44
N ASN A 349 -18.03 23.26 16.42
CA ASN A 349 -18.94 23.58 17.50
C ASN A 349 -18.80 25.03 17.94
N ALA A 350 -19.85 25.59 18.59
CA ALA A 350 -19.90 26.98 18.98
C ALA A 350 -18.91 27.32 20.13
N GLU A 351 -18.56 26.33 20.94
CA GLU A 351 -17.67 26.49 22.08
C GLU A 351 -16.19 26.41 21.70
N TYR A 352 -15.87 26.11 20.42
CA TYR A 352 -14.52 25.88 19.95
C TYR A 352 -13.77 24.82 20.79
N ARG A 353 -14.44 23.67 21.02
CA ARG A 353 -13.78 22.48 21.57
C ARG A 353 -12.97 21.78 20.48
N PRO A 354 -11.88 21.05 20.85
CA PRO A 354 -11.02 20.39 19.87
C PRO A 354 -11.78 19.46 18.92
N ILE A 355 -11.37 19.44 17.66
CA ILE A 355 -11.76 18.43 16.67
C ILE A 355 -11.02 17.12 17.02
N PRO A 356 -11.64 15.95 16.86
CA PRO A 356 -10.97 14.68 17.11
C PRO A 356 -9.80 14.46 16.18
N SER A 357 -8.75 13.80 16.68
CA SER A 357 -7.55 13.46 15.91
C SER A 357 -7.81 12.37 14.87
N SER A 358 -8.77 11.47 15.15
CA SER A 358 -9.14 10.38 14.24
C SER A 358 -10.63 10.10 14.26
N ILE A 359 -11.15 9.68 13.10
CA ILE A 359 -12.56 9.34 12.87
C ILE A 359 -12.62 7.98 12.19
N ILE A 360 -13.49 7.08 12.72
CA ILE A 360 -13.75 5.78 12.10
C ILE A 360 -14.72 5.94 10.94
N ALA A 361 -14.32 5.47 9.77
CA ALA A 361 -15.12 5.54 8.54
C ALA A 361 -16.36 4.65 8.56
N GLU A 362 -16.27 3.47 9.18
CA GLU A 362 -17.31 2.46 9.26
C GLU A 362 -18.10 2.49 10.59
N GLY A 363 -18.03 3.58 11.32
CA GLY A 363 -18.72 3.79 12.59
C GLY A 363 -18.77 5.26 12.95
N ASP A 364 -19.29 5.55 14.14
CA ASP A 364 -19.43 6.91 14.67
C ASP A 364 -18.36 7.23 15.73
N ASP A 365 -17.45 6.29 16.01
CA ASP A 365 -16.43 6.45 17.04
C ASP A 365 -15.28 7.33 16.56
N ILE A 366 -14.62 7.97 17.52
CA ILE A 366 -13.51 8.89 17.33
C ILE A 366 -12.36 8.52 18.25
N TRP A 367 -11.14 8.96 17.89
CA TRP A 367 -10.00 8.87 18.79
C TRP A 367 -9.38 10.24 19.00
N ASN A 368 -9.11 10.57 20.26
CA ASN A 368 -8.45 11.79 20.70
C ASN A 368 -7.62 11.56 21.98
N GLY A 369 -7.10 10.33 22.14
CA GLY A 369 -6.41 9.89 23.35
C GLY A 369 -5.14 10.66 23.70
N ALA A 370 -4.53 11.37 22.74
CA ALA A 370 -3.38 12.23 22.97
C ALA A 370 -3.75 13.70 23.24
N GLY A 371 -5.04 14.03 23.40
CA GLY A 371 -5.53 15.38 23.55
C GLY A 371 -5.50 16.17 22.24
N ASP A 372 -5.40 17.50 22.33
CA ASP A 372 -5.23 18.39 21.18
C ASP A 372 -3.79 18.31 20.66
N ARG A 373 -3.58 17.74 19.49
CA ARG A 373 -2.29 17.59 18.82
C ARG A 373 -1.96 18.75 17.86
N GLY A 374 -2.80 19.78 17.82
CA GLY A 374 -2.79 20.81 16.78
C GLY A 374 -3.67 20.43 15.56
N ASP A 375 -4.61 19.50 15.73
CA ASP A 375 -5.43 18.95 14.67
C ASP A 375 -6.18 20.03 13.87
N ALA A 376 -6.66 21.10 14.53
CA ALA A 376 -7.30 22.22 13.83
C ALA A 376 -6.33 22.99 12.91
N ALA A 377 -5.05 23.13 13.31
CA ALA A 377 -4.02 23.76 12.46
C ALA A 377 -3.73 22.90 11.23
N MET A 378 -3.60 21.58 11.43
CA MET A 378 -3.43 20.60 10.35
C MET A 378 -4.57 20.68 9.35
N ILE A 379 -5.81 20.64 9.84
CA ILE A 379 -7.02 20.66 9.00
C ILE A 379 -7.14 21.98 8.23
N ALA A 380 -6.89 23.14 8.87
CA ALA A 380 -6.92 24.43 8.19
C ALA A 380 -5.86 24.51 7.07
N TYR A 381 -4.64 24.04 7.37
CA TYR A 381 -3.55 23.96 6.40
C TYR A 381 -3.94 23.10 5.19
N GLY A 382 -4.37 21.85 5.45
CA GLY A 382 -4.67 20.91 4.39
C GLY A 382 -5.89 21.32 3.55
N ALA A 383 -6.98 21.77 4.19
CA ALA A 383 -8.19 22.16 3.49
C ALA A 383 -7.96 23.39 2.60
N ALA A 384 -7.24 24.41 3.09
CA ALA A 384 -6.93 25.58 2.30
C ALA A 384 -6.02 25.26 1.10
N ARG A 385 -4.99 24.45 1.31
CA ARG A 385 -4.07 24.01 0.25
C ARG A 385 -4.76 23.10 -0.77
N TYR A 386 -5.61 22.17 -0.31
CA TYR A 386 -6.41 21.34 -1.19
C TYR A 386 -7.29 22.22 -2.10
N ALA A 387 -8.06 23.15 -1.51
CA ALA A 387 -8.96 24.01 -2.28
C ALA A 387 -8.21 24.86 -3.31
N LEU A 388 -7.07 25.45 -2.94
CA LEU A 388 -6.22 26.22 -3.85
C LEU A 388 -5.66 25.37 -5.00
N ALA A 389 -5.15 24.17 -4.70
CA ALA A 389 -4.59 23.27 -5.70
C ALA A 389 -5.67 22.67 -6.62
N ARG A 390 -6.85 22.41 -6.08
CA ARG A 390 -8.00 21.83 -6.80
C ARG A 390 -8.61 22.83 -7.78
N GLY A 391 -8.70 24.11 -7.39
CA GLY A 391 -9.23 25.18 -8.24
C GLY A 391 -10.72 25.10 -8.51
N GLU A 392 -11.46 24.22 -7.83
CA GLU A 392 -12.90 24.06 -7.97
C GLU A 392 -13.63 24.95 -6.97
N ARG A 393 -14.31 25.98 -7.48
CA ARG A 393 -14.96 27.01 -6.65
C ARG A 393 -15.98 26.42 -5.66
N ASN A 394 -16.79 25.46 -6.11
CA ASN A 394 -17.82 24.86 -5.26
C ASN A 394 -17.20 24.10 -4.07
N GLU A 395 -16.13 23.36 -4.29
CA GLU A 395 -15.40 22.66 -3.22
C GLU A 395 -14.73 23.66 -2.27
N ALA A 396 -14.18 24.75 -2.80
CA ALA A 396 -13.58 25.84 -2.01
C ALA A 396 -14.63 26.55 -1.12
N GLU A 397 -15.81 26.88 -1.66
CA GLU A 397 -16.92 27.47 -0.90
C GLU A 397 -17.45 26.52 0.19
N GLU A 398 -17.51 25.21 -0.09
CA GLU A 398 -17.89 24.20 0.89
C GLU A 398 -16.89 24.10 2.06
N LEU A 399 -15.57 24.14 1.76
CA LEU A 399 -14.51 23.99 2.76
C LEU A 399 -14.20 25.27 3.55
N TRP A 400 -14.59 26.43 3.03
CA TRP A 400 -14.28 27.72 3.65
C TRP A 400 -14.72 27.83 5.10
N PRO A 401 -15.95 27.43 5.50
CA PRO A 401 -16.37 27.47 6.90
C PRO A 401 -15.50 26.63 7.84
N LEU A 402 -15.00 25.47 7.36
CA LEU A 402 -14.10 24.65 8.14
C LEU A 402 -12.74 25.33 8.33
N VAL A 403 -12.21 25.95 7.29
CA VAL A 403 -10.95 26.71 7.35
C VAL A 403 -11.08 27.87 8.35
N GLU A 404 -12.17 28.68 8.26
CA GLU A 404 -12.41 29.78 9.18
C GLU A 404 -12.53 29.32 10.63
N TRP A 405 -13.29 28.26 10.86
CA TRP A 405 -13.47 27.70 12.20
C TRP A 405 -12.14 27.22 12.80
N CYS A 406 -11.36 26.49 12.04
CA CYS A 406 -10.04 26.00 12.50
C CYS A 406 -9.05 27.14 12.75
N LEU A 407 -9.04 28.16 11.91
CA LEU A 407 -8.19 29.36 12.13
C LEU A 407 -8.60 30.12 13.40
N GLU A 408 -9.90 30.29 13.65
CA GLU A 408 -10.40 30.92 14.86
C GLU A 408 -10.11 30.07 16.10
N TYR A 409 -10.23 28.74 16.02
CA TYR A 409 -9.83 27.84 17.08
C TYR A 409 -8.35 28.06 17.46
N CYS A 410 -7.45 28.03 16.49
CA CYS A 410 -6.02 28.26 16.73
C CYS A 410 -5.75 29.66 17.28
N ARG A 411 -6.43 30.70 16.79
CA ARG A 411 -6.33 32.08 17.30
C ARG A 411 -6.66 32.15 18.80
N ARG A 412 -7.67 31.42 19.26
CA ARG A 412 -8.07 31.37 20.69
C ARG A 412 -7.05 30.63 21.53
N LYS A 413 -6.18 29.79 20.93
CA LYS A 413 -5.12 29.05 21.60
C LYS A 413 -3.76 29.77 21.56
N LEU A 414 -3.69 30.98 21.03
CA LEU A 414 -2.44 31.74 20.99
C LEU A 414 -1.96 32.06 22.42
N THR A 415 -0.70 31.77 22.68
CA THR A 415 -0.01 32.21 23.90
C THR A 415 0.34 33.71 23.82
N PRO A 416 0.75 34.35 24.91
CA PRO A 416 1.22 35.75 24.90
C PRO A 416 2.39 35.98 23.91
N GLU A 417 3.18 34.94 23.65
CA GLU A 417 4.32 34.96 22.69
C GLU A 417 3.89 34.81 21.24
N GLY A 418 2.60 34.57 20.96
CA GLY A 418 2.03 34.47 19.62
C GLY A 418 2.17 33.11 18.97
N VAL A 419 2.41 32.05 19.72
CA VAL A 419 2.45 30.66 19.24
C VAL A 419 1.20 29.89 19.68
N VAL A 420 0.80 28.86 18.93
CA VAL A 420 -0.41 28.09 19.20
C VAL A 420 -0.14 27.05 20.28
N ALA A 421 -0.91 27.08 21.35
CA ALA A 421 -0.86 26.07 22.41
C ALA A 421 -1.58 24.80 21.96
N SER A 422 -1.02 23.64 22.31
CA SER A 422 -1.62 22.31 22.15
C SER A 422 -1.21 21.40 23.31
N ASP A 423 -1.91 20.28 23.51
CA ASP A 423 -1.58 19.32 24.57
C ASP A 423 -0.35 18.48 24.19
N THR A 424 -0.29 18.08 22.92
CA THR A 424 0.83 17.34 22.32
C THR A 424 1.03 17.82 20.87
N ASP A 425 1.79 17.06 20.09
CA ASP A 425 1.95 17.17 18.63
C ASP A 425 1.48 15.89 17.94
N GLU A 426 1.72 15.80 16.62
CA GLU A 426 1.40 14.63 15.81
C GLU A 426 2.06 13.33 16.32
N LEU A 427 3.12 13.42 17.10
CA LEU A 427 3.80 12.25 17.69
C LEU A 427 3.07 11.70 18.93
N GLU A 428 1.92 12.26 19.29
CA GLU A 428 0.98 11.70 20.27
C GLU A 428 1.57 11.51 21.68
N GLY A 429 2.46 12.41 22.08
CA GLY A 429 3.12 12.35 23.37
C GLY A 429 4.25 11.32 23.48
N ARG A 430 4.68 10.69 22.39
CA ARG A 430 5.85 9.80 22.36
C ARG A 430 7.14 10.55 22.75
N PHE A 431 7.16 11.85 22.49
CA PHE A 431 8.21 12.77 22.94
C PHE A 431 7.59 13.99 23.61
N PRO A 432 8.30 14.65 24.56
CA PRO A 432 7.81 15.88 25.17
C PRO A 432 7.63 16.99 24.13
N ALA A 433 6.41 17.47 23.97
CA ALA A 433 6.06 18.51 22.99
C ALA A 433 6.00 19.93 23.59
N GLY A 434 6.03 20.06 24.92
CA GLY A 434 5.83 21.33 25.63
C GLY A 434 4.37 21.81 25.58
N LYS A 435 4.13 23.06 25.94
CA LYS A 435 2.80 23.70 25.93
C LYS A 435 2.44 24.26 24.54
N ALA A 436 3.43 24.43 23.71
CA ALA A 436 3.30 24.84 22.30
C ALA A 436 4.47 24.20 21.53
N ASN A 437 4.25 23.83 20.30
CA ASN A 437 5.24 23.20 19.45
C ASN A 437 5.39 23.92 18.12
N LEU A 438 6.53 23.70 17.47
CA LEU A 438 6.86 24.35 16.22
C LEU A 438 5.94 23.88 15.07
N CYS A 439 5.61 22.58 15.04
CA CYS A 439 4.77 21.98 14.01
C CYS A 439 3.41 22.68 13.94
N THR A 440 2.64 22.67 15.04
CA THR A 440 1.32 23.31 15.12
C THR A 440 1.35 24.79 14.73
N SER A 441 2.35 25.54 15.23
CA SER A 441 2.46 26.97 14.96
C SER A 441 2.83 27.25 13.49
N THR A 442 3.67 26.42 12.87
CA THR A 442 4.06 26.53 11.47
C THR A 442 2.88 26.20 10.53
N LEU A 443 2.14 25.15 10.84
CA LEU A 443 0.93 24.79 10.09
C LEU A 443 -0.13 25.89 10.17
N TYR A 444 -0.36 26.45 11.38
CA TYR A 444 -1.26 27.60 11.55
C TYR A 444 -0.82 28.81 10.71
N TYR A 445 0.48 29.14 10.72
CA TYR A 445 1.01 30.24 9.92
C TYR A 445 0.77 30.04 8.42
N ASP A 446 1.07 28.86 7.89
CA ASP A 446 0.82 28.55 6.48
C ASP A 446 -0.67 28.52 6.16
N ALA A 447 -1.51 27.99 7.06
CA ALA A 447 -2.96 28.03 6.94
C ALA A 447 -3.50 29.45 6.82
N LEU A 448 -3.01 30.39 7.62
CA LEU A 448 -3.37 31.81 7.53
C LEU A 448 -3.00 32.40 6.18
N ARG A 449 -1.79 32.12 5.68
CA ARG A 449 -1.33 32.58 4.35
C ARG A 449 -2.20 32.01 3.24
N SER A 450 -2.44 30.70 3.26
CA SER A 450 -3.28 30.01 2.29
C SER A 450 -4.71 30.52 2.30
N ALA A 451 -5.28 30.77 3.49
CA ALA A 451 -6.63 31.33 3.67
C ALA A 451 -6.74 32.76 3.11
N VAL A 452 -5.67 33.57 3.14
CA VAL A 452 -5.67 34.90 2.48
C VAL A 452 -5.85 34.75 0.98
N TYR A 453 -5.12 33.84 0.32
CA TYR A 453 -5.27 33.62 -1.12
C TYR A 453 -6.64 33.01 -1.45
N LEU A 454 -7.05 31.98 -0.73
CA LEU A 454 -8.34 31.33 -0.94
C LEU A 454 -9.51 32.32 -0.74
N GLY A 455 -9.48 33.11 0.34
CA GLY A 455 -10.51 34.09 0.62
C GLY A 455 -10.56 35.23 -0.41
N GLN A 456 -9.43 35.59 -1.04
CA GLN A 456 -9.41 36.53 -2.17
C GLN A 456 -10.15 35.96 -3.37
N GLU A 457 -9.90 34.71 -3.72
CA GLU A 457 -10.59 34.02 -4.83
C GLU A 457 -12.08 33.84 -4.56
N LEU A 458 -12.46 33.61 -3.30
CA LEU A 458 -13.88 33.51 -2.89
C LEU A 458 -14.57 34.85 -2.77
N GLY A 459 -13.84 35.99 -2.78
CA GLY A 459 -14.40 37.30 -2.62
C GLY A 459 -14.76 37.68 -1.19
N CYS A 460 -14.07 37.11 -0.21
CA CYS A 460 -14.29 37.39 1.21
C CYS A 460 -13.99 38.87 1.56
N PRO A 461 -14.63 39.42 2.61
CA PRO A 461 -14.43 40.81 3.04
C PRO A 461 -12.95 41.10 3.36
N ARG A 462 -12.45 42.26 2.89
CA ARG A 462 -11.06 42.67 3.13
C ARG A 462 -10.69 42.75 4.60
N GLU A 463 -11.65 43.03 5.46
CA GLU A 463 -11.42 43.07 6.92
C GLU A 463 -11.09 41.69 7.49
N THR A 464 -11.84 40.67 7.10
CA THR A 464 -11.52 39.25 7.45
C THR A 464 -10.09 38.89 7.05
N LEU A 465 -9.74 39.18 5.79
CA LEU A 465 -8.41 38.86 5.25
C LEU A 465 -7.28 39.66 5.91
N ARG A 466 -7.56 40.86 6.46
CA ARG A 466 -6.59 41.62 7.27
C ARG A 466 -6.27 40.96 8.59
N VAL A 467 -7.24 40.30 9.21
CA VAL A 467 -7.00 39.54 10.47
C VAL A 467 -6.00 38.42 10.24
N TYR A 468 -6.10 37.72 9.10
CA TYR A 468 -5.19 36.62 8.74
C TYR A 468 -3.77 37.08 8.34
N LYS A 469 -3.62 38.36 7.99
CA LYS A 469 -2.31 38.97 7.61
C LYS A 469 -1.52 39.51 8.79
N ARG A 470 -2.15 39.68 9.95
CA ARG A 470 -1.52 40.19 11.18
C ARG A 470 -0.89 39.09 11.99
#